data_4b9ad653ac665660ac8fb8b9600f25ab
#
_entry.id   4b9ad653ac665660ac8fb8b9600f25ab
#
_cell.length_a   1.000
_cell.length_b   1.000
_cell.length_c   1.000
_cell.angle_alpha   90.00
_cell.angle_beta   90.00
_cell.angle_gamma   90.00
#
_symmetry.space_group_name_H-M   'P 1'
#
loop_
_entity.id
_entity.type
_entity.pdbx_description
1 polymer ?
#
loop_
_entity_poly.entity_id
_entity_poly.type
_entity_poly.pdbx_seq_one_letter_code
_entity_poly.pdbx_strand_id
1 'polypeptide(L)'
;HQFSKIGEYHLSHHQNNQDFVYRRENAAAAAIVLADGASACRKAAEGARLACEAAGEIMDWEGAAFFRYPPKKLAYLLTEQILYRIEQFKQPEEPLSDYGSTFLMAFLEKATGRTTLINLGDGGIFGLGSDTPQLLLQPKTYGGQPCLTTTKDASLAVAVREQVLPLGEGVLLCSDGCLRALHGRAVREPLQAMNWKQLDGALQNARIADDCSYIALVRSRW
;
A
#
# COMPACT_ATOMS: atom_id res chain seq x y z
N HIS A 1 0.57 0.41 -12.96
CA HIS A 1 1.19 1.74 -12.98
C HIS A 1 1.56 2.18 -11.57
N GLN A 2 2.57 3.02 -11.42
CA GLN A 2 3.00 3.53 -10.11
C GLN A 2 3.59 4.93 -10.22
N PHE A 3 3.47 5.67 -9.12
CA PHE A 3 4.04 7.02 -8.93
C PHE A 3 4.51 7.16 -7.49
N SER A 4 5.59 7.90 -7.28
CA SER A 4 6.08 8.27 -5.96
C SER A 4 6.80 9.61 -6.03
N LYS A 5 6.50 10.49 -5.09
CA LYS A 5 7.07 11.83 -4.97
C LYS A 5 7.33 12.14 -3.51
N ILE A 6 8.50 12.66 -3.22
CA ILE A 6 8.85 13.17 -1.88
C ILE A 6 8.03 14.42 -1.54
N GLY A 7 7.53 14.50 -0.32
CA GLY A 7 6.77 15.63 0.21
C GLY A 7 7.62 16.87 0.48
N GLU A 8 6.97 18.04 0.49
CA GLU A 8 7.66 19.32 0.75
C GLU A 8 8.27 19.36 2.17
N TYR A 9 7.62 18.69 3.14
CA TYR A 9 8.14 18.59 4.50
C TYR A 9 9.48 17.84 4.52
N HIS A 10 9.55 16.64 3.95
CA HIS A 10 10.78 15.84 3.89
C HIS A 10 11.88 16.53 3.09
N LEU A 11 11.54 17.14 1.95
CA LEU A 11 12.49 17.94 1.16
C LEU A 11 13.12 19.07 1.98
N SER A 12 12.30 19.83 2.73
CA SER A 12 12.78 20.96 3.53
C SER A 12 13.64 20.53 4.72
N HIS A 13 13.50 19.28 5.18
CA HIS A 13 14.28 18.72 6.28
C HIS A 13 15.42 17.79 5.80
N HIS A 14 15.71 17.77 4.49
CA HIS A 14 16.73 16.90 3.89
C HIS A 14 16.55 15.41 4.20
N GLN A 15 15.30 14.99 4.33
CA GLN A 15 14.91 13.58 4.51
C GLN A 15 14.62 12.94 3.17
N ASN A 16 14.76 11.62 3.09
CA ASN A 16 14.36 10.86 1.92
C ASN A 16 12.85 10.62 1.92
N ASN A 17 12.32 10.25 0.74
CA ASN A 17 10.97 9.70 0.63
C ASN A 17 10.84 8.45 1.50
N GLN A 18 9.83 8.41 2.35
CA GLN A 18 9.56 7.32 3.28
C GLN A 18 8.50 6.34 2.76
N ASP A 19 7.84 6.69 1.66
CA ASP A 19 6.95 5.77 0.95
C ASP A 19 7.74 4.74 0.12
N PHE A 20 7.25 3.52 0.08
CA PHE A 20 7.76 2.48 -0.79
C PHE A 20 6.64 1.78 -1.55
N VAL A 21 6.80 1.61 -2.86
CA VAL A 21 5.87 0.89 -3.73
C VAL A 21 6.54 -0.33 -4.32
N TYR A 22 5.81 -1.45 -4.37
CA TYR A 22 6.34 -2.72 -4.81
C TYR A 22 5.31 -3.48 -5.64
N ARG A 23 5.78 -4.19 -6.65
CA ARG A 23 4.95 -5.11 -7.44
C ARG A 23 5.63 -6.45 -7.58
N ARG A 24 4.83 -7.49 -7.56
CA ARG A 24 5.23 -8.85 -7.87
C ARG A 24 4.21 -9.48 -8.81
N GLU A 25 4.69 -10.27 -9.77
CA GLU A 25 3.83 -10.91 -10.75
C GLU A 25 4.44 -12.23 -11.20
N ASN A 26 3.58 -13.26 -11.34
CA ASN A 26 3.90 -14.53 -11.95
C ASN A 26 2.76 -14.97 -12.88
N ALA A 27 2.82 -16.19 -13.43
CA ALA A 27 1.78 -16.69 -14.34
C ALA A 27 0.39 -16.76 -13.72
N ALA A 28 0.27 -17.03 -12.41
CA ALA A 28 -0.99 -17.27 -11.70
C ALA A 28 -1.56 -16.02 -11.02
N ALA A 29 -0.69 -15.13 -10.54
CA ALA A 29 -1.10 -14.02 -9.67
C ALA A 29 -0.31 -12.74 -9.93
N ALA A 30 -0.87 -11.62 -9.48
CA ALA A 30 -0.20 -10.33 -9.39
C ALA A 30 -0.46 -9.70 -8.02
N ALA A 31 0.56 -9.06 -7.46
CA ALA A 31 0.45 -8.28 -6.23
C ALA A 31 1.01 -6.88 -6.43
N ILE A 32 0.33 -5.91 -5.85
CA ILE A 32 0.83 -4.56 -5.67
C ILE A 32 0.80 -4.24 -4.18
N VAL A 33 1.83 -3.57 -3.71
CA VAL A 33 2.03 -3.23 -2.30
C VAL A 33 2.49 -1.78 -2.20
N LEU A 34 2.02 -1.08 -1.18
CA LEU A 34 2.46 0.24 -0.80
C LEU A 34 2.60 0.29 0.72
N ALA A 35 3.69 0.83 1.21
CA ALA A 35 3.90 1.14 2.60
C ALA A 35 4.40 2.57 2.74
N ASP A 36 3.92 3.25 3.76
CA ASP A 36 4.29 4.60 4.13
C ASP A 36 4.99 4.54 5.49
N GLY A 37 6.24 4.99 5.53
CA GLY A 37 7.06 4.98 6.72
C GLY A 37 6.66 6.09 7.67
N ALA A 38 6.39 5.75 8.93
CA ALA A 38 5.96 6.74 9.91
C ALA A 38 7.09 7.71 10.26
N SER A 39 6.90 9.01 10.02
CA SER A 39 7.92 10.06 10.21
C SER A 39 8.46 10.14 11.66
N ALA A 40 7.74 9.60 12.65
CA ALA A 40 8.21 9.46 14.03
C ALA A 40 9.23 8.33 14.23
N CYS A 41 9.41 7.45 13.24
CA CYS A 41 10.32 6.30 13.27
C CYS A 41 11.66 6.64 12.62
N ARG A 42 12.77 6.27 13.26
CA ARG A 42 14.13 6.63 12.80
C ARG A 42 14.53 5.93 11.49
N LYS A 43 13.93 4.77 11.21
CA LYS A 43 14.17 3.89 10.06
C LYS A 43 12.91 3.69 9.24
N ALA A 44 12.08 4.74 9.14
CA ALA A 44 10.77 4.70 8.51
C ALA A 44 10.82 4.18 7.05
N ALA A 45 11.72 4.73 6.24
CA ALA A 45 11.88 4.33 4.84
C ALA A 45 12.33 2.85 4.70
N GLU A 46 13.25 2.40 5.56
CA GLU A 46 13.66 0.99 5.62
C GLU A 46 12.50 0.09 6.06
N GLY A 47 11.72 0.52 7.04
CA GLY A 47 10.54 -0.20 7.50
C GLY A 47 9.51 -0.39 6.39
N ALA A 48 9.19 0.68 5.65
CA ALA A 48 8.28 0.62 4.50
C ALA A 48 8.79 -0.33 3.40
N ARG A 49 10.08 -0.26 3.08
CA ARG A 49 10.70 -1.17 2.10
C ARG A 49 10.62 -2.63 2.55
N LEU A 50 10.98 -2.93 3.80
CA LEU A 50 10.96 -4.29 4.33
C LEU A 50 9.55 -4.86 4.40
N ALA A 51 8.55 -4.04 4.74
CA ALA A 51 7.15 -4.46 4.72
C ALA A 51 6.68 -4.87 3.32
N CYS A 52 7.04 -4.10 2.29
CA CYS A 52 6.71 -4.41 0.92
C CYS A 52 7.42 -5.66 0.40
N GLU A 53 8.70 -5.84 0.70
CA GLU A 53 9.48 -7.03 0.33
C GLU A 53 8.91 -8.29 0.99
N ALA A 54 8.57 -8.23 2.28
CA ALA A 54 7.97 -9.35 3.01
C ALA A 54 6.65 -9.81 2.38
N ALA A 55 5.80 -8.88 1.94
CA ALA A 55 4.56 -9.21 1.24
C ALA A 55 4.81 -9.89 -0.10
N GLY A 56 5.84 -9.45 -0.83
CA GLY A 56 6.24 -10.11 -2.08
C GLY A 56 6.71 -11.54 -1.88
N GLU A 57 7.45 -11.79 -0.83
CA GLU A 57 7.91 -13.14 -0.47
C GLU A 57 6.75 -14.09 -0.15
N ILE A 58 5.73 -13.63 0.57
CA ILE A 58 4.53 -14.45 0.84
C ILE A 58 3.86 -14.90 -0.46
N MET A 59 3.81 -14.03 -1.48
CA MET A 59 3.25 -14.41 -2.78
C MET A 59 4.02 -15.55 -3.44
N ASP A 60 5.34 -15.57 -3.30
CA ASP A 60 6.18 -16.62 -3.87
C ASP A 60 5.98 -17.98 -3.15
N TRP A 61 5.78 -17.98 -1.83
CA TRP A 61 5.64 -19.20 -1.06
C TRP A 61 4.22 -19.75 -1.04
N GLU A 62 3.22 -18.89 -0.86
CA GLU A 62 1.83 -19.29 -0.67
C GLU A 62 1.06 -19.36 -2.01
N GLY A 63 1.41 -18.54 -2.99
CA GLY A 63 0.75 -18.52 -4.29
C GLY A 63 -0.78 -18.52 -4.18
N ALA A 64 -1.44 -19.46 -4.84
CA ALA A 64 -2.90 -19.60 -4.80
C ALA A 64 -3.45 -20.00 -3.41
N ALA A 65 -2.64 -20.55 -2.51
CA ALA A 65 -3.08 -20.86 -1.16
C ALA A 65 -3.43 -19.62 -0.34
N PHE A 66 -2.83 -18.47 -0.67
CA PHE A 66 -3.15 -17.17 -0.07
C PHE A 66 -4.67 -16.88 -0.07
N PHE A 67 -5.36 -17.20 -1.16
CA PHE A 67 -6.82 -16.99 -1.27
C PHE A 67 -7.69 -17.96 -0.45
N ARG A 68 -7.08 -18.95 0.18
CA ARG A 68 -7.80 -19.94 1.00
C ARG A 68 -7.79 -19.61 2.47
N TYR A 69 -6.95 -18.66 2.89
CA TYR A 69 -6.85 -18.28 4.28
C TYR A 69 -7.98 -17.33 4.70
N PRO A 70 -8.59 -17.56 5.86
CA PRO A 70 -9.54 -16.60 6.40
C PRO A 70 -8.83 -15.25 6.70
N PRO A 71 -9.57 -14.13 6.63
CA PRO A 71 -9.00 -12.77 6.80
C PRO A 71 -8.10 -12.59 8.03
N LYS A 72 -8.49 -13.13 9.17
CA LYS A 72 -7.69 -13.06 10.42
C LYS A 72 -6.35 -13.78 10.29
N LYS A 73 -6.32 -14.92 9.59
CA LYS A 73 -5.08 -15.66 9.36
C LYS A 73 -4.16 -14.92 8.40
N LEU A 74 -4.72 -14.30 7.34
CA LEU A 74 -3.94 -13.45 6.42
C LEU A 74 -3.32 -12.26 7.14
N ALA A 75 -4.12 -11.55 7.93
CA ALA A 75 -3.65 -10.43 8.74
C ALA A 75 -2.48 -10.83 9.64
N TYR A 76 -2.61 -11.95 10.35
CA TYR A 76 -1.57 -12.48 11.22
C TYR A 76 -0.31 -12.87 10.45
N LEU A 77 -0.44 -13.67 9.39
CA LEU A 77 0.72 -14.12 8.60
C LEU A 77 1.51 -12.96 8.00
N LEU A 78 0.81 -11.93 7.47
CA LEU A 78 1.46 -10.76 6.90
C LEU A 78 2.20 -9.96 7.95
N THR A 79 1.58 -9.68 9.09
CA THR A 79 2.23 -8.91 10.16
C THR A 79 3.42 -9.66 10.74
N GLU A 80 3.33 -10.97 10.99
CA GLU A 80 4.45 -11.79 11.47
C GLU A 80 5.60 -11.83 10.46
N GLN A 81 5.29 -11.97 9.17
CA GLN A 81 6.33 -11.99 8.13
C GLN A 81 7.04 -10.64 8.02
N ILE A 82 6.30 -9.53 8.12
CA ILE A 82 6.90 -8.18 8.14
C ILE A 82 7.82 -8.04 9.35
N LEU A 83 7.34 -8.39 10.55
CA LEU A 83 8.14 -8.32 11.77
C LEU A 83 9.38 -9.21 11.70
N TYR A 84 9.22 -10.44 11.20
CA TYR A 84 10.36 -11.35 11.00
C TYR A 84 11.40 -10.74 10.06
N ARG A 85 10.96 -10.13 8.94
CA ARG A 85 11.86 -9.50 7.97
C ARG A 85 12.61 -8.31 8.59
N ILE A 86 11.94 -7.49 9.39
CA ILE A 86 12.58 -6.39 10.12
C ILE A 86 13.59 -6.93 11.12
N GLU A 87 13.26 -7.97 11.91
CA GLU A 87 14.17 -8.59 12.87
C GLU A 87 15.43 -9.16 12.23
N GLN A 88 15.33 -9.69 11.01
CA GLN A 88 16.49 -10.20 10.26
C GLN A 88 17.39 -9.07 9.72
N PHE A 89 16.84 -7.87 9.53
CA PHE A 89 17.54 -6.73 8.94
C PHE A 89 18.16 -5.79 9.98
N LYS A 90 17.45 -5.53 11.07
CA LYS A 90 17.85 -4.55 12.08
C LYS A 90 19.14 -4.93 12.81
N GLN A 91 19.89 -3.94 13.27
CA GLN A 91 21.00 -4.20 14.17
C GLN A 91 20.48 -4.59 15.56
N PRO A 92 21.26 -5.34 16.35
CA PRO A 92 20.83 -5.83 17.66
C PRO A 92 20.36 -4.72 18.63
N GLU A 93 20.99 -3.54 18.58
CA GLU A 93 20.71 -2.38 19.43
C GLU A 93 19.53 -1.53 18.94
N GLU A 94 19.06 -1.73 17.71
CA GLU A 94 17.96 -0.94 17.16
C GLU A 94 16.62 -1.51 17.64
N PRO A 95 15.73 -0.67 18.20
CA PRO A 95 14.41 -1.14 18.59
C PRO A 95 13.53 -1.35 17.35
N LEU A 96 12.68 -2.38 17.41
CA LEU A 96 11.73 -2.71 16.33
C LEU A 96 10.83 -1.51 15.97
N SER A 97 10.48 -0.69 16.97
CA SER A 97 9.65 0.52 16.79
C SER A 97 10.26 1.57 15.86
N ASP A 98 11.57 1.53 15.59
CA ASP A 98 12.20 2.46 14.64
C ASP A 98 11.82 2.18 13.18
N TYR A 99 11.25 1.01 12.89
CA TYR A 99 10.90 0.53 11.55
C TYR A 99 9.39 0.58 11.26
N GLY A 100 8.64 1.38 12.00
CA GLY A 100 7.18 1.45 11.84
C GLY A 100 6.76 2.02 10.48
N SER A 101 5.83 1.36 9.82
CA SER A 101 5.19 1.79 8.57
C SER A 101 3.71 1.42 8.54
N THR A 102 2.93 2.08 7.72
CA THR A 102 1.63 1.60 7.27
C THR A 102 1.81 0.47 6.26
N PHE A 103 0.72 -0.16 5.81
CA PHE A 103 0.80 -1.25 4.85
C PHE A 103 -0.50 -1.41 4.06
N LEU A 104 -0.40 -1.40 2.75
CA LEU A 104 -1.49 -1.59 1.81
C LEU A 104 -1.10 -2.66 0.80
N MET A 105 -2.02 -3.57 0.48
CA MET A 105 -1.78 -4.62 -0.50
C MET A 105 -3.04 -4.93 -1.30
N ALA A 106 -2.87 -5.20 -2.59
CA ALA A 106 -3.87 -5.89 -3.40
C ALA A 106 -3.20 -7.11 -4.05
N PHE A 107 -3.82 -8.27 -3.87
CA PHE A 107 -3.37 -9.55 -4.40
C PHE A 107 -4.45 -10.12 -5.32
N LEU A 108 -4.14 -10.29 -6.60
CA LEU A 108 -5.04 -10.72 -7.67
C LEU A 108 -4.69 -12.12 -8.16
N GLU A 109 -5.66 -13.03 -8.17
CA GLU A 109 -5.62 -14.29 -8.93
C GLU A 109 -6.03 -14.02 -10.37
N LYS A 110 -5.13 -14.20 -11.32
CA LYS A 110 -5.34 -13.79 -12.72
C LYS A 110 -6.49 -14.55 -13.39
N ALA A 111 -6.58 -15.86 -13.16
CA ALA A 111 -7.58 -16.72 -13.82
C ALA A 111 -9.01 -16.31 -13.47
N THR A 112 -9.30 -16.07 -12.21
CA THR A 112 -10.66 -15.82 -11.69
C THR A 112 -10.98 -14.34 -11.51
N GLY A 113 -9.94 -13.52 -11.27
CA GLY A 113 -10.09 -12.14 -10.84
C GLY A 113 -10.35 -12.00 -9.34
N ARG A 114 -10.31 -13.08 -8.55
CA ARG A 114 -10.36 -12.97 -7.09
C ARG A 114 -9.26 -12.05 -6.62
N THR A 115 -9.64 -11.07 -5.82
CA THR A 115 -8.72 -10.05 -5.34
C THR A 115 -8.90 -9.91 -3.84
N THR A 116 -7.79 -10.03 -3.10
CA THR A 116 -7.74 -9.74 -1.67
C THR A 116 -7.08 -8.38 -1.47
N LEU A 117 -7.78 -7.50 -0.79
CA LEU A 117 -7.34 -6.15 -0.42
C LEU A 117 -7.04 -6.12 1.07
N ILE A 118 -5.92 -5.51 1.44
CA ILE A 118 -5.43 -5.47 2.81
C ILE A 118 -4.97 -4.05 3.12
N ASN A 119 -5.40 -3.52 4.28
CA ASN A 119 -5.02 -2.19 4.75
C ASN A 119 -4.68 -2.23 6.24
N LEU A 120 -3.52 -1.69 6.59
CA LEU A 120 -3.08 -1.35 7.94
C LEU A 120 -2.58 0.11 7.93
N GLY A 121 -3.28 1.00 8.62
CA GLY A 121 -2.92 2.42 8.72
C GLY A 121 -3.88 3.36 8.03
N ASP A 122 -3.42 4.52 7.60
CA ASP A 122 -4.21 5.66 7.14
C ASP A 122 -4.15 5.92 5.63
N GLY A 123 -3.49 5.09 4.86
CA GLY A 123 -3.63 5.07 3.41
C GLY A 123 -5.00 4.54 2.94
N GLY A 124 -5.28 4.63 1.66
CA GLY A 124 -6.56 4.24 1.07
C GLY A 124 -6.44 3.25 -0.09
N ILE A 125 -7.47 2.41 -0.24
CA ILE A 125 -7.61 1.50 -1.39
C ILE A 125 -8.89 1.85 -2.15
N PHE A 126 -8.75 2.17 -3.44
CA PHE A 126 -9.86 2.53 -4.33
C PHE A 126 -10.08 1.47 -5.40
N GLY A 127 -11.35 1.25 -5.76
CA GLY A 127 -11.75 0.58 -6.99
C GLY A 127 -11.79 1.55 -8.16
N LEU A 128 -11.32 1.11 -9.32
CA LEU A 128 -11.26 1.85 -10.57
C LEU A 128 -12.10 1.16 -11.63
N GLY A 129 -12.69 1.92 -12.58
CA GLY A 129 -13.44 1.37 -13.70
C GLY A 129 -14.95 1.64 -13.67
N SER A 130 -15.49 2.17 -12.57
CA SER A 130 -16.79 2.82 -12.50
C SER A 130 -16.65 4.32 -12.79
N ASP A 131 -17.77 5.03 -13.02
CA ASP A 131 -17.79 6.47 -13.31
C ASP A 131 -17.03 7.32 -12.28
N THR A 132 -16.92 6.83 -11.05
CA THR A 132 -16.14 7.46 -9.97
C THR A 132 -15.34 6.41 -9.19
N PRO A 133 -14.05 6.68 -8.87
CA PRO A 133 -13.27 5.81 -8.00
C PRO A 133 -13.98 5.62 -6.65
N GLN A 134 -14.15 4.38 -6.24
CA GLN A 134 -14.82 4.02 -4.98
C GLN A 134 -13.81 3.66 -3.92
N LEU A 135 -13.91 4.26 -2.73
CA LEU A 135 -13.10 3.88 -1.59
C LEU A 135 -13.54 2.49 -1.07
N LEU A 136 -12.70 1.48 -1.27
CA LEU A 136 -12.99 0.08 -0.92
C LEU A 136 -12.57 -0.28 0.51
N LEU A 137 -11.42 0.21 0.95
CA LEU A 137 -10.95 0.13 2.33
C LEU A 137 -10.56 1.51 2.81
N GLN A 138 -11.17 1.91 3.92
CA GLN A 138 -10.97 3.22 4.54
C GLN A 138 -9.69 3.24 5.37
N PRO A 139 -9.06 4.42 5.48
CA PRO A 139 -8.04 4.68 6.47
C PRO A 139 -8.51 4.32 7.89
N LYS A 140 -7.61 3.73 8.68
CA LYS A 140 -7.87 3.43 10.09
C LYS A 140 -6.85 4.11 10.98
N THR A 141 -7.36 4.90 11.91
CA THR A 141 -6.55 5.53 12.95
C THR A 141 -7.13 5.21 14.32
N TYR A 142 -6.28 5.19 15.33
CA TYR A 142 -6.64 5.04 16.73
C TYR A 142 -6.12 6.26 17.49
N GLY A 143 -7.04 7.03 18.08
CA GLY A 143 -6.65 8.31 18.72
C GLY A 143 -6.00 9.32 17.77
N GLY A 144 -6.35 9.28 16.47
CA GLY A 144 -5.78 10.17 15.44
C GLY A 144 -4.44 9.71 14.88
N GLN A 145 -3.91 8.57 15.30
CA GLN A 145 -2.64 8.01 14.81
C GLN A 145 -2.89 6.70 14.02
N PRO A 146 -2.14 6.43 12.93
CA PRO A 146 -2.21 5.17 12.24
C PRO A 146 -1.67 4.03 13.10
N CYS A 147 -2.23 2.83 12.94
CA CYS A 147 -1.60 1.62 13.45
C CYS A 147 -0.48 1.21 12.49
N LEU A 148 0.72 0.99 13.02
CA LEU A 148 1.90 0.65 12.24
C LEU A 148 2.19 -0.85 12.30
N THR A 149 2.96 -1.34 11.34
CA THR A 149 3.41 -2.75 11.27
C THR A 149 4.11 -3.23 12.53
N THR A 150 4.79 -2.33 13.24
CA THR A 150 5.51 -2.60 14.50
C THR A 150 4.68 -2.34 15.77
N THR A 151 3.42 -1.93 15.63
CA THR A 151 2.51 -1.77 16.77
C THR A 151 2.19 -3.14 17.36
N LYS A 152 2.16 -3.24 18.69
CA LYS A 152 1.74 -4.48 19.36
C LYS A 152 0.35 -4.90 18.88
N ASP A 153 0.20 -6.18 18.55
CA ASP A 153 -1.05 -6.75 18.03
C ASP A 153 -1.58 -6.07 16.75
N ALA A 154 -0.68 -5.54 15.90
CA ALA A 154 -1.01 -4.87 14.64
C ALA A 154 -1.97 -5.69 13.76
N SER A 155 -1.86 -7.04 13.78
CA SER A 155 -2.75 -7.95 13.04
C SER A 155 -4.24 -7.76 13.34
N LEU A 156 -4.59 -7.29 14.55
CA LEU A 156 -5.99 -7.01 14.92
C LEU A 156 -6.54 -5.73 14.25
N ALA A 157 -5.66 -4.82 13.85
CA ALA A 157 -6.02 -3.59 13.17
C ALA A 157 -6.12 -3.75 11.65
N VAL A 158 -5.55 -4.82 11.08
CA VAL A 158 -5.57 -5.08 9.64
C VAL A 158 -7.00 -5.25 9.14
N ALA A 159 -7.37 -4.46 8.14
CA ALA A 159 -8.61 -4.65 7.40
C ALA A 159 -8.36 -5.53 6.17
N VAL A 160 -9.20 -6.52 5.97
CA VAL A 160 -9.14 -7.42 4.80
C VAL A 160 -10.49 -7.42 4.11
N ARG A 161 -10.47 -7.29 2.78
CA ARG A 161 -11.67 -7.39 1.92
C ARG A 161 -11.37 -8.28 0.73
N GLU A 162 -12.27 -9.19 0.43
CA GLU A 162 -12.23 -10.01 -0.77
C GLU A 162 -13.29 -9.52 -1.77
N GLN A 163 -12.93 -9.56 -3.05
CA GLN A 163 -13.85 -9.24 -4.15
C GLN A 163 -13.39 -9.94 -5.44
N VAL A 164 -14.22 -9.90 -6.46
CA VAL A 164 -13.83 -10.24 -7.83
C VAL A 164 -13.64 -8.94 -8.58
N LEU A 165 -12.47 -8.78 -9.19
CA LEU A 165 -12.14 -7.64 -10.03
C LEU A 165 -12.53 -7.97 -11.48
N PRO A 166 -13.50 -7.27 -12.10
CA PRO A 166 -13.87 -7.47 -13.49
C PRO A 166 -12.74 -7.12 -14.47
N LEU A 167 -12.81 -7.63 -15.70
CA LEU A 167 -11.91 -7.22 -16.78
C LEU A 167 -12.12 -5.74 -17.11
N GLY A 168 -11.03 -5.01 -17.26
CA GLY A 168 -11.04 -3.56 -17.52
C GLY A 168 -11.12 -2.71 -16.25
N GLU A 169 -11.44 -3.30 -15.11
CA GLU A 169 -11.43 -2.61 -13.82
C GLU A 169 -10.10 -2.76 -13.10
N GLY A 170 -9.86 -1.93 -12.11
CA GLY A 170 -8.61 -1.89 -11.36
C GLY A 170 -8.79 -1.57 -9.89
N VAL A 171 -7.66 -1.60 -9.19
CA VAL A 171 -7.51 -1.11 -7.82
C VAL A 171 -6.32 -0.17 -7.75
N LEU A 172 -6.44 0.85 -6.91
CA LEU A 172 -5.39 1.80 -6.60
C LEU A 172 -5.12 1.77 -5.10
N LEU A 173 -3.86 1.62 -4.74
CA LEU A 173 -3.36 1.85 -3.37
C LEU A 173 -2.74 3.24 -3.35
N CYS A 174 -2.99 4.02 -2.30
CA CYS A 174 -2.37 5.34 -2.14
C CYS A 174 -1.98 5.62 -0.69
N SER A 175 -0.83 6.28 -0.49
CA SER A 175 -0.43 6.80 0.82
C SER A 175 -1.35 7.95 1.25
N ASP A 176 -1.28 8.36 2.50
CA ASP A 176 -2.13 9.42 3.04
C ASP A 176 -1.88 10.77 2.36
N GLY A 177 -0.63 11.10 1.99
CA GLY A 177 -0.31 12.30 1.22
C GLY A 177 -0.95 12.28 -0.18
N CYS A 178 -0.96 11.14 -0.86
CA CYS A 178 -1.68 10.98 -2.12
C CYS A 178 -3.20 11.07 -1.91
N LEU A 179 -3.73 10.41 -0.87
CA LEU A 179 -5.16 10.44 -0.52
C LEU A 179 -5.68 11.88 -0.35
N ARG A 180 -4.90 12.73 0.34
CA ARG A 180 -5.23 14.16 0.48
C ARG A 180 -5.26 14.89 -0.87
N ALA A 181 -4.34 14.57 -1.78
CA ALA A 181 -4.28 15.18 -3.11
C ALA A 181 -5.46 14.77 -4.02
N LEU A 182 -6.05 13.58 -3.81
CA LEU A 182 -7.21 13.08 -4.59
C LEU A 182 -8.47 13.94 -4.44
N HIS A 183 -8.57 14.79 -3.43
CA HIS A 183 -9.67 15.75 -3.29
C HIS A 183 -9.63 16.87 -4.34
N GLY A 184 -8.46 17.14 -4.93
CA GLY A 184 -8.29 18.15 -5.98
C GLY A 184 -8.87 17.69 -7.32
N ARG A 185 -9.65 18.56 -7.99
CA ARG A 185 -10.25 18.27 -9.31
C ARG A 185 -9.20 17.86 -10.34
N ALA A 186 -8.07 18.55 -10.38
CA ALA A 186 -6.96 18.28 -11.31
C ALA A 186 -6.36 16.86 -11.18
N VAL A 187 -6.52 16.22 -10.02
CA VAL A 187 -6.07 14.84 -9.75
C VAL A 187 -7.21 13.84 -9.96
N ARG A 188 -8.41 14.21 -9.53
CA ARG A 188 -9.58 13.33 -9.58
C ARG A 188 -10.03 12.99 -11.01
N GLU A 189 -10.08 13.96 -11.92
CA GLU A 189 -10.50 13.73 -13.31
C GLU A 189 -9.58 12.77 -14.06
N PRO A 190 -8.23 12.94 -14.05
CA PRO A 190 -7.32 11.95 -14.65
C PRO A 190 -7.43 10.56 -14.03
N LEU A 191 -7.66 10.45 -12.71
CA LEU A 191 -7.84 9.17 -12.05
C LEU A 191 -9.10 8.46 -12.52
N GLN A 192 -10.24 9.16 -12.64
CA GLN A 192 -11.49 8.63 -13.18
C GLN A 192 -11.32 8.07 -14.60
N ALA A 193 -10.58 8.80 -15.44
CA ALA A 193 -10.27 8.40 -16.80
C ALA A 193 -9.16 7.34 -16.90
N MET A 194 -8.56 6.92 -15.78
CA MET A 194 -7.34 6.08 -15.73
C MET A 194 -6.22 6.62 -16.64
N ASN A 195 -6.15 7.96 -16.77
CA ASN A 195 -5.11 8.64 -17.54
C ASN A 195 -3.87 8.89 -16.66
N TRP A 196 -3.04 7.87 -16.58
CA TRP A 196 -1.89 7.85 -15.68
C TRP A 196 -0.90 8.99 -15.95
N LYS A 197 -0.66 9.33 -17.22
CA LYS A 197 0.26 10.42 -17.59
C LYS A 197 -0.24 11.78 -17.08
N GLN A 198 -1.53 12.05 -17.18
CA GLN A 198 -2.11 13.27 -16.65
C GLN A 198 -2.16 13.28 -15.13
N LEU A 199 -2.46 12.13 -14.52
CA LEU A 199 -2.45 11.96 -13.07
C LEU A 199 -1.06 12.23 -12.48
N ASP A 200 -0.02 11.61 -13.06
CA ASP A 200 1.36 11.84 -12.64
C ASP A 200 1.75 13.32 -12.77
N GLY A 201 1.42 13.94 -13.89
CA GLY A 201 1.68 15.36 -14.13
C GLY A 201 0.96 16.27 -13.12
N ALA A 202 -0.28 15.95 -12.79
CA ALA A 202 -1.05 16.71 -11.79
C ALA A 202 -0.45 16.57 -10.39
N LEU A 203 -0.08 15.35 -9.97
CA LEU A 203 0.54 15.10 -8.67
C LEU A 203 1.95 15.69 -8.59
N GLN A 204 2.73 15.61 -9.67
CA GLN A 204 4.08 16.20 -9.74
C GLN A 204 4.06 17.71 -9.52
N ASN A 205 3.04 18.41 -10.05
CA ASN A 205 2.89 19.85 -9.94
C ASN A 205 2.11 20.30 -8.69
N ALA A 206 1.46 19.39 -7.99
CA ALA A 206 0.74 19.71 -6.76
C ALA A 206 1.72 20.00 -5.60
N ARG A 207 1.36 20.97 -4.75
CA ARG A 207 2.04 21.15 -3.47
C ARG A 207 1.47 20.17 -2.47
N ILE A 208 2.29 19.20 -2.08
CA ILE A 208 1.91 18.12 -1.17
C ILE A 208 2.90 18.13 -0.01
N ALA A 209 2.39 18.28 1.20
CA ALA A 209 3.24 18.42 2.39
C ALA A 209 3.97 17.12 2.71
N ASP A 210 3.29 16.00 2.64
CA ASP A 210 3.80 14.66 2.93
C ASP A 210 4.23 13.91 1.67
N ASP A 211 4.88 12.75 1.82
CA ASP A 211 5.20 11.90 0.69
C ASP A 211 3.92 11.45 -0.02
N CYS A 212 3.98 11.35 -1.32
CA CYS A 212 2.81 11.08 -2.14
C CYS A 212 3.08 9.95 -3.11
N SER A 213 2.55 8.79 -2.80
CA SER A 213 2.74 7.61 -3.63
C SER A 213 1.43 6.90 -3.92
N TYR A 214 1.33 6.34 -5.11
CA TYR A 214 0.29 5.39 -5.45
C TYR A 214 0.83 4.26 -6.32
N ILE A 215 0.14 3.13 -6.30
CA ILE A 215 0.32 2.04 -7.23
C ILE A 215 -1.03 1.48 -7.65
N ALA A 216 -1.22 1.25 -8.95
CA ALA A 216 -2.45 0.76 -9.53
C ALA A 216 -2.24 -0.56 -10.27
N LEU A 217 -3.22 -1.45 -10.15
CA LEU A 217 -3.34 -2.69 -10.89
C LEU A 217 -4.66 -2.66 -11.64
N VAL A 218 -4.62 -2.89 -12.96
CA VAL A 218 -5.80 -3.01 -13.82
C VAL A 218 -5.83 -4.42 -14.38
N ARG A 219 -6.97 -5.11 -14.24
CA ARG A 219 -7.14 -6.44 -14.79
C ARG A 219 -7.37 -6.36 -16.31
N SER A 220 -6.38 -6.78 -17.08
CA SER A 220 -6.46 -6.92 -18.53
C SER A 220 -6.62 -8.39 -18.93
N ARG A 221 -6.88 -8.67 -20.20
CA ARG A 221 -6.72 -10.02 -20.75
C ARG A 221 -5.23 -10.33 -20.80
N TRP A 222 -4.83 -11.45 -20.21
CA TRP A 222 -3.46 -11.94 -20.16
C TRP A 222 -3.18 -12.87 -21.34
#